data_30327a5e011b58f8fadac6fd5f1770d2
#
_entry.id   30327a5e011b58f8fadac6fd5f1770d2
#
_cell.length_a   1.000
_cell.length_b   1.000
_cell.length_c   1.000
_cell.angle_alpha   90.00
_cell.angle_beta   90.00
_cell.angle_gamma   90.00
#
_symmetry.space_group_name_H-M   'P 1'
#
loop_
_entity.id
_entity.type
_entity.pdbx_description
1 polymer ?
#
loop_
_entity_poly.entity_id
_entity_poly.type
_entity_poly.pdbx_seq_one_letter_code
_entity_poly.pdbx_strand_id
1 'polypeptide(L)'
;MQLAAVLQPYRDQERTVVLGIPRGGVVVARSIAVDLHLPLGICPVRKLGGPGNPELAIGAVDDDAVLVFDRRLSQHLGLSEDDLFQAAAHQREELRAWLAALGAGAMPPLEGRTVILTDDGVATGYTAQAGIQTVRRRGAQRVVLAVPVAPPDTAAWLDPLVDEFVCLATPEPFYAVGNFFEEWPQVTDDEVRALLLAGNTL
;
A
#
# COMPACT_ATOMS: atom_id res chain seq x y z
N MET A 1 -15.77 -4.77 9.64
CA MET A 1 -14.39 -4.39 10.08
C MET A 1 -14.37 -2.94 10.57
N GLN A 2 -13.51 -2.57 11.55
CA GLN A 2 -13.51 -1.21 12.13
C GLN A 2 -13.19 -0.11 11.09
N LEU A 3 -12.24 -0.34 10.15
CA LEU A 3 -11.94 0.63 9.08
C LEU A 3 -13.16 0.93 8.20
N ALA A 4 -13.88 -0.09 7.76
CA ALA A 4 -15.07 0.10 6.96
C ALA A 4 -16.16 0.90 7.68
N ALA A 5 -16.24 0.80 9.01
CA ALA A 5 -17.19 1.59 9.80
C ALA A 5 -16.86 3.10 9.77
N VAL A 6 -15.58 3.47 9.81
CA VAL A 6 -15.14 4.88 9.69
C VAL A 6 -15.31 5.38 8.26
N LEU A 7 -15.13 4.51 7.27
CA LEU A 7 -15.22 4.83 5.84
C LEU A 7 -16.65 4.78 5.27
N GLN A 8 -17.68 4.63 6.11
CA GLN A 8 -19.08 4.60 5.65
C GLN A 8 -19.52 5.78 4.77
N PRO A 9 -18.98 7.02 4.91
CA PRO A 9 -19.28 8.10 3.97
C PRO A 9 -18.94 7.80 2.51
N TYR A 10 -18.08 6.80 2.23
CA TYR A 10 -17.69 6.38 0.88
C TYR A 10 -18.54 5.24 0.31
N ARG A 11 -19.50 4.69 1.09
CA ARG A 11 -20.34 3.59 0.66
C ARG A 11 -21.11 3.93 -0.62
N ASP A 12 -21.14 2.98 -1.56
CA ASP A 12 -21.85 3.08 -2.85
C ASP A 12 -21.44 4.28 -3.72
N GLN A 13 -20.29 4.91 -3.48
CA GLN A 13 -19.81 6.03 -4.30
C GLN A 13 -19.23 5.52 -5.62
N GLU A 14 -19.91 5.73 -6.75
CA GLU A 14 -19.56 5.25 -8.09
C GLU A 14 -18.13 5.61 -8.55
N ARG A 15 -17.58 6.75 -8.09
CA ARG A 15 -16.23 7.21 -8.45
C ARG A 15 -15.18 6.87 -7.42
N THR A 16 -15.49 5.97 -6.50
CA THR A 16 -14.54 5.54 -5.47
C THR A 16 -14.04 4.13 -5.77
N VAL A 17 -12.77 3.87 -5.50
CA VAL A 17 -12.13 2.57 -5.63
C VAL A 17 -11.25 2.30 -4.41
N VAL A 18 -11.22 1.05 -3.96
CA VAL A 18 -10.33 0.62 -2.89
C VAL A 18 -9.12 -0.09 -3.49
N LEU A 19 -7.93 0.35 -3.12
CA LEU A 19 -6.67 -0.25 -3.56
C LEU A 19 -5.88 -0.76 -2.35
N GLY A 20 -5.53 -2.04 -2.39
CA GLY A 20 -4.65 -2.65 -1.40
C GLY A 20 -3.19 -2.62 -1.82
N ILE A 21 -2.29 -2.27 -0.92
CA ILE A 21 -0.85 -2.46 -1.09
C ILE A 21 -0.56 -3.96 -0.88
N PRO A 22 0.07 -4.65 -1.86
CA PRO A 22 0.29 -6.08 -1.72
C PRO A 22 1.38 -6.42 -0.67
N ARG A 23 1.29 -7.56 0.03
CA ARG A 23 0.20 -8.55 -0.11
C ARG A 23 -0.87 -8.35 0.96
N GLY A 24 -0.50 -8.06 2.21
CA GLY A 24 -1.40 -7.96 3.36
C GLY A 24 -2.50 -6.91 3.20
N GLY A 25 -2.15 -5.76 2.62
CA GLY A 25 -3.11 -4.67 2.37
C GLY A 25 -4.27 -5.06 1.42
N VAL A 26 -4.10 -6.10 0.58
CA VAL A 26 -5.18 -6.59 -0.29
C VAL A 26 -6.29 -7.26 0.53
N VAL A 27 -5.95 -7.93 1.63
CA VAL A 27 -6.92 -8.54 2.55
C VAL A 27 -7.77 -7.45 3.21
N VAL A 28 -7.12 -6.39 3.68
CA VAL A 28 -7.79 -5.23 4.29
C VAL A 28 -8.67 -4.52 3.25
N ALA A 29 -8.11 -4.27 2.05
CA ALA A 29 -8.82 -3.66 0.94
C ALA A 29 -10.08 -4.44 0.55
N ARG A 30 -10.00 -5.77 0.48
CA ARG A 30 -11.14 -6.63 0.19
C ARG A 30 -12.26 -6.46 1.20
N SER A 31 -11.94 -6.44 2.49
CA SER A 31 -12.94 -6.25 3.54
C SER A 31 -13.62 -4.87 3.44
N ILE A 32 -12.84 -3.80 3.19
CA ILE A 32 -13.38 -2.46 2.98
C ILE A 32 -14.28 -2.42 1.72
N ALA A 33 -13.80 -2.98 0.61
CA ALA A 33 -14.52 -2.97 -0.66
C ALA A 33 -15.87 -3.69 -0.58
N VAL A 34 -15.93 -4.83 0.09
CA VAL A 34 -17.19 -5.58 0.32
C VAL A 34 -18.16 -4.78 1.19
N ASP A 35 -17.68 -4.29 2.34
CA ASP A 35 -18.53 -3.58 3.30
C ASP A 35 -19.07 -2.25 2.70
N LEU A 36 -18.32 -1.61 1.81
CA LEU A 36 -18.70 -0.33 1.19
C LEU A 36 -19.29 -0.48 -0.21
N HIS A 37 -19.38 -1.68 -0.77
CA HIS A 37 -19.84 -1.98 -2.15
C HIS A 37 -19.02 -1.21 -3.21
N LEU A 38 -17.68 -1.21 -3.05
CA LEU A 38 -16.76 -0.49 -3.92
C LEU A 38 -15.90 -1.46 -4.75
N PRO A 39 -15.45 -1.05 -5.95
CA PRO A 39 -14.48 -1.81 -6.72
C PRO A 39 -13.17 -2.00 -5.96
N LEU A 40 -12.56 -3.19 -6.10
CA LEU A 40 -11.28 -3.56 -5.52
C LEU A 40 -10.19 -3.61 -6.58
N GLY A 41 -8.99 -3.14 -6.24
CA GLY A 41 -7.78 -3.29 -7.04
C GLY A 41 -6.52 -3.37 -6.18
N ILE A 42 -5.37 -3.45 -6.85
CA ILE A 42 -4.04 -3.43 -6.22
C ILE A 42 -3.35 -2.11 -6.50
N CYS A 43 -2.70 -1.53 -5.50
CA CYS A 43 -1.69 -0.50 -5.71
C CYS A 43 -0.34 -1.20 -5.91
N PRO A 44 0.25 -1.20 -7.11
CA PRO A 44 1.45 -1.98 -7.43
C PRO A 44 2.71 -1.29 -6.88
N VAL A 45 2.93 -1.42 -5.60
CA VAL A 45 4.14 -0.94 -4.93
C VAL A 45 4.81 -2.06 -4.15
N ARG A 46 6.12 -1.97 -4.00
CA ARG A 46 6.93 -2.96 -3.30
C ARG A 46 8.01 -2.30 -2.47
N LYS A 47 8.24 -2.84 -1.26
CA LYS A 47 9.33 -2.45 -0.37
C LYS A 47 10.69 -2.65 -1.05
N LEU A 48 11.58 -1.69 -0.89
CA LEU A 48 12.99 -1.81 -1.21
C LEU A 48 13.76 -2.15 0.07
N GLY A 49 14.29 -3.36 0.12
CA GLY A 49 15.07 -3.85 1.27
C GLY A 49 16.52 -3.40 1.25
N GLY A 50 17.12 -3.30 2.42
CA GLY A 50 18.54 -2.97 2.57
C GLY A 50 19.47 -4.13 2.17
N PRO A 51 20.77 -3.84 1.86
CA PRO A 51 21.76 -4.85 1.54
C PRO A 51 21.90 -5.88 2.67
N GLY A 52 21.78 -7.17 2.32
CA GLY A 52 21.92 -8.26 3.31
C GLY A 52 20.78 -8.37 4.34
N ASN A 53 19.84 -7.44 4.35
CA ASN A 53 18.66 -7.49 5.21
C ASN A 53 17.42 -6.99 4.45
N PRO A 54 16.66 -7.86 3.78
CA PRO A 54 15.46 -7.49 3.04
C PRO A 54 14.32 -6.96 3.93
N GLU A 55 14.37 -7.21 5.24
CA GLU A 55 13.39 -6.68 6.18
C GLU A 55 13.64 -5.21 6.57
N LEU A 56 14.87 -4.72 6.39
CA LEU A 56 15.21 -3.32 6.61
C LEU A 56 14.65 -2.49 5.44
N ALA A 57 13.50 -1.83 5.63
CA ALA A 57 12.90 -0.99 4.61
C ALA A 57 13.74 0.28 4.39
N ILE A 58 14.47 0.35 3.29
CA ILE A 58 15.22 1.55 2.87
C ILE A 58 14.41 2.43 1.90
N GLY A 59 13.31 1.90 1.37
CA GLY A 59 12.46 2.61 0.43
C GLY A 59 11.34 1.74 -0.14
N ALA A 60 10.74 2.23 -1.22
CA ALA A 60 9.73 1.50 -2.00
C ALA A 60 9.70 1.97 -3.45
N VAL A 61 9.22 1.11 -4.33
CA VAL A 61 9.07 1.37 -5.77
C VAL A 61 7.67 0.96 -6.23
N ASP A 62 7.21 1.57 -7.33
CA ASP A 62 6.07 1.06 -8.10
C ASP A 62 6.51 0.31 -9.36
N ASP A 63 5.54 -0.14 -10.14
CA ASP A 63 5.74 -0.84 -11.42
C ASP A 63 6.19 0.08 -12.57
N ASP A 64 6.26 1.40 -12.36
CA ASP A 64 6.60 2.39 -13.40
C ASP A 64 7.81 3.25 -12.99
N ALA A 65 7.62 4.38 -12.37
CA ALA A 65 8.67 5.39 -12.20
C ALA A 65 8.84 5.88 -10.76
N VAL A 66 7.94 5.52 -9.84
CA VAL A 66 8.05 5.96 -8.44
C VAL A 66 9.19 5.20 -7.75
N LEU A 67 10.05 5.97 -7.10
CA LEU A 67 11.06 5.51 -6.16
C LEU A 67 11.07 6.47 -4.96
N VAL A 68 10.77 5.92 -3.82
CA VAL A 68 10.86 6.62 -2.51
C VAL A 68 11.92 5.92 -1.69
N PHE A 69 12.81 6.67 -1.04
CA PHE A 69 13.83 6.07 -0.17
C PHE A 69 14.27 7.00 0.96
N ASP A 70 14.77 6.40 2.04
CA ASP A 70 15.39 7.10 3.16
C ASP A 70 16.81 7.51 2.79
N ARG A 71 17.03 8.81 2.53
CA ARG A 71 18.36 9.35 2.20
C ARG A 71 19.36 9.16 3.32
N ARG A 72 18.93 9.35 4.58
CA ARG A 72 19.83 9.26 5.74
C ARG A 72 20.28 7.82 5.98
N LEU A 73 19.31 6.90 5.98
CA LEU A 73 19.59 5.48 6.14
C LEU A 73 20.45 4.94 4.98
N SER A 74 20.13 5.31 3.75
CA SER A 74 20.89 4.90 2.55
C SER A 74 22.35 5.38 2.64
N GLN A 75 22.59 6.63 3.03
CA GLN A 75 23.92 7.16 3.23
C GLN A 75 24.67 6.44 4.38
N HIS A 76 23.98 6.14 5.48
CA HIS A 76 24.56 5.39 6.60
C HIS A 76 24.98 3.96 6.19
N LEU A 77 24.24 3.35 5.29
CA LEU A 77 24.54 2.03 4.70
C LEU A 77 25.59 2.10 3.58
N GLY A 78 26.11 3.28 3.24
CA GLY A 78 27.09 3.47 2.19
C GLY A 78 26.55 3.27 0.77
N LEU A 79 25.23 3.38 0.58
CA LEU A 79 24.60 3.20 -0.73
C LEU A 79 24.70 4.50 -1.55
N SER A 80 25.16 4.35 -2.78
CA SER A 80 25.11 5.41 -3.79
C SER A 80 23.70 5.52 -4.40
N GLU A 81 23.41 6.61 -5.11
CA GLU A 81 22.17 6.75 -5.85
C GLU A 81 22.07 5.67 -6.96
N ASP A 82 23.17 5.31 -7.60
CA ASP A 82 23.23 4.25 -8.61
C ASP A 82 22.87 2.88 -8.02
N ASP A 83 23.33 2.56 -6.80
CA ASP A 83 22.95 1.33 -6.10
C ASP A 83 21.44 1.28 -5.84
N LEU A 84 20.86 2.41 -5.42
CA LEU A 84 19.42 2.52 -5.19
C LEU A 84 18.61 2.39 -6.49
N PHE A 85 19.06 3.01 -7.58
CA PHE A 85 18.40 2.89 -8.87
C PHE A 85 18.48 1.47 -9.44
N GLN A 86 19.60 0.78 -9.30
CA GLN A 86 19.76 -0.62 -9.72
C GLN A 86 18.85 -1.55 -8.90
N ALA A 87 18.83 -1.39 -7.56
CA ALA A 87 17.95 -2.16 -6.71
C ALA A 87 16.47 -1.88 -7.02
N ALA A 88 16.11 -0.63 -7.28
CA ALA A 88 14.77 -0.24 -7.68
C ALA A 88 14.36 -0.85 -9.03
N ALA A 89 15.25 -0.87 -10.01
CA ALA A 89 15.00 -1.48 -11.32
C ALA A 89 14.72 -2.98 -11.18
N HIS A 90 15.53 -3.69 -10.41
CA HIS A 90 15.34 -5.12 -10.14
C HIS A 90 13.99 -5.39 -9.45
N GLN A 91 13.68 -4.66 -8.38
CA GLN A 91 12.40 -4.82 -7.66
C GLN A 91 11.19 -4.50 -8.55
N ARG A 92 11.33 -3.55 -9.48
CA ARG A 92 10.29 -3.19 -10.44
C ARG A 92 10.03 -4.30 -11.46
N GLU A 93 11.08 -4.95 -11.95
CA GLU A 93 10.95 -6.11 -12.85
C GLU A 93 10.24 -7.27 -12.15
N GLU A 94 10.64 -7.59 -10.92
CA GLU A 94 9.97 -8.62 -10.12
C GLU A 94 8.49 -8.28 -9.86
N LEU A 95 8.18 -7.01 -9.54
CA LEU A 95 6.81 -6.55 -9.33
C LEU A 95 5.97 -6.70 -10.60
N ARG A 96 6.51 -6.31 -11.76
CA ARG A 96 5.82 -6.47 -13.06
C ARG A 96 5.57 -7.93 -13.40
N ALA A 97 6.56 -8.80 -13.19
CA ALA A 97 6.42 -10.24 -13.42
C ALA A 97 5.33 -10.83 -12.49
N TRP A 98 5.30 -10.43 -11.23
CA TRP A 98 4.29 -10.85 -10.27
C TRP A 98 2.89 -10.37 -10.67
N LEU A 99 2.72 -9.11 -11.07
CA LEU A 99 1.45 -8.56 -11.56
C LEU A 99 0.94 -9.30 -12.80
N ALA A 100 1.83 -9.62 -13.74
CA ALA A 100 1.50 -10.40 -14.93
C ALA A 100 1.03 -11.82 -14.57
N ALA A 101 1.67 -12.46 -13.59
CA ALA A 101 1.29 -13.80 -13.11
C ALA A 101 -0.06 -13.81 -12.37
N LEU A 102 -0.47 -12.72 -11.76
CA LEU A 102 -1.80 -12.61 -11.15
C LEU A 102 -2.93 -12.65 -12.18
N GLY A 103 -2.66 -12.28 -13.45
CA GLY A 103 -3.61 -12.41 -14.56
C GLY A 103 -4.82 -11.49 -14.50
N ALA A 104 -4.90 -10.60 -13.53
CA ALA A 104 -5.97 -9.61 -13.39
C ALA A 104 -5.42 -8.22 -13.75
N GLY A 105 -6.22 -7.37 -14.35
CA GLY A 105 -5.97 -5.94 -14.44
C GLY A 105 -5.86 -5.38 -13.01
N ALA A 106 -4.65 -5.38 -12.46
CA ALA A 106 -4.42 -5.22 -11.03
C ALA A 106 -4.90 -3.85 -10.51
N MET A 107 -4.86 -2.82 -11.34
CA MET A 107 -5.30 -1.47 -10.99
C MET A 107 -6.31 -0.95 -12.02
N PRO A 108 -7.53 -0.55 -11.62
CA PRO A 108 -8.48 0.10 -12.52
C PRO A 108 -8.00 1.52 -12.89
N PRO A 109 -8.57 2.15 -13.95
CA PRO A 109 -8.30 3.55 -14.27
C PRO A 109 -8.65 4.45 -13.08
N LEU A 110 -7.75 5.38 -12.71
CA LEU A 110 -7.90 6.24 -11.53
C LEU A 110 -8.28 7.68 -11.85
N GLU A 111 -8.28 8.06 -13.13
CA GLU A 111 -8.55 9.44 -13.56
C GLU A 111 -9.86 9.97 -12.98
N GLY A 112 -9.77 11.07 -12.21
CA GLY A 112 -10.91 11.72 -11.59
C GLY A 112 -11.62 10.94 -10.49
N ARG A 113 -11.00 9.87 -9.97
CA ARG A 113 -11.58 9.04 -8.91
C ARG A 113 -11.06 9.41 -7.52
N THR A 114 -11.86 9.09 -6.51
CA THR A 114 -11.41 8.95 -5.13
C THR A 114 -10.79 7.57 -4.96
N VAL A 115 -9.58 7.51 -4.41
CA VAL A 115 -8.87 6.27 -4.10
C VAL A 115 -8.80 6.11 -2.60
N ILE A 116 -9.35 5.04 -2.08
CA ILE A 116 -9.07 4.57 -0.72
C ILE A 116 -7.89 3.61 -0.82
N LEU A 117 -6.70 4.11 -0.46
CA LEU A 117 -5.47 3.33 -0.40
C LEU A 117 -5.33 2.72 0.98
N THR A 118 -5.07 1.43 1.06
CA THR A 118 -4.92 0.74 2.35
C THR A 118 -3.77 -0.26 2.35
N ASP A 119 -3.24 -0.51 3.54
CA ASP A 119 -2.29 -1.56 3.85
C ASP A 119 -2.76 -2.30 5.11
N ASP A 120 -2.12 -3.42 5.44
CA ASP A 120 -2.36 -4.15 6.70
C ASP A 120 -1.86 -3.39 7.94
N GLY A 121 -0.95 -2.45 7.74
CA GLY A 121 -0.45 -1.48 8.71
C GLY A 121 0.77 -0.78 8.14
N VAL A 122 1.13 0.32 8.75
CA VAL A 122 2.27 1.12 8.30
C VAL A 122 3.34 1.12 9.40
N ALA A 123 4.57 0.75 9.05
CA ALA A 123 5.73 0.87 9.95
C ALA A 123 6.57 2.12 9.60
N THR A 124 7.43 2.03 8.59
CA THR A 124 8.28 3.15 8.16
C THR A 124 7.60 4.16 7.23
N GLY A 125 6.47 3.79 6.62
CA GLY A 125 5.68 4.66 5.74
C GLY A 125 6.14 4.73 4.28
N TYR A 126 7.33 4.24 3.91
CA TYR A 126 7.84 4.38 2.53
C TYR A 126 6.97 3.68 1.49
N THR A 127 6.42 2.52 1.81
CA THR A 127 5.50 1.79 0.91
C THR A 127 4.20 2.57 0.72
N ALA A 128 3.63 3.09 1.81
CA ALA A 128 2.43 3.93 1.74
C ALA A 128 2.69 5.22 0.96
N GLN A 129 3.83 5.90 1.18
CA GLN A 129 4.23 7.09 0.42
C GLN A 129 4.39 6.79 -1.07
N ALA A 130 5.05 5.68 -1.43
CA ALA A 130 5.15 5.26 -2.82
C ALA A 130 3.75 5.02 -3.44
N GLY A 131 2.86 4.35 -2.71
CA GLY A 131 1.47 4.14 -3.12
C GLY A 131 0.71 5.44 -3.36
N ILE A 132 0.83 6.42 -2.45
CA ILE A 132 0.22 7.75 -2.59
C ILE A 132 0.73 8.43 -3.87
N GLN A 133 2.04 8.43 -4.11
CA GLN A 133 2.63 9.01 -5.33
C GLN A 133 2.14 8.28 -6.58
N THR A 134 2.08 6.94 -6.54
CA THR A 134 1.61 6.12 -7.67
C THR A 134 0.17 6.46 -8.05
N VAL A 135 -0.76 6.52 -7.08
CA VAL A 135 -2.17 6.80 -7.38
C VAL A 135 -2.36 8.26 -7.84
N ARG A 136 -1.62 9.22 -7.27
CA ARG A 136 -1.63 10.61 -7.73
C ARG A 136 -1.14 10.73 -9.18
N ARG A 137 -0.02 10.11 -9.53
CA ARG A 137 0.51 10.09 -10.90
C ARG A 137 -0.46 9.46 -11.91
N ARG A 138 -1.29 8.53 -11.47
CA ARG A 138 -2.31 7.86 -12.29
C ARG A 138 -3.66 8.59 -12.30
N GLY A 139 -3.70 9.85 -11.88
CA GLY A 139 -4.83 10.75 -12.03
C GLY A 139 -5.89 10.67 -10.94
N ALA A 140 -5.59 10.06 -9.77
CA ALA A 140 -6.49 10.10 -8.64
C ALA A 140 -6.79 11.55 -8.23
N GLN A 141 -8.07 11.91 -8.18
CA GLN A 141 -8.52 13.25 -7.80
C GLN A 141 -8.42 13.45 -6.29
N ARG A 142 -8.75 12.43 -5.52
CA ARG A 142 -8.70 12.41 -4.05
C ARG A 142 -8.06 11.11 -3.59
N VAL A 143 -7.18 11.21 -2.58
CA VAL A 143 -6.53 10.05 -1.97
C VAL A 143 -6.85 10.02 -0.49
N VAL A 144 -7.46 8.93 -0.06
CA VAL A 144 -7.72 8.58 1.34
C VAL A 144 -6.75 7.46 1.71
N LEU A 145 -5.86 7.68 2.65
CA LEU A 145 -5.04 6.60 3.21
C LEU A 145 -5.74 6.05 4.46
N ALA A 146 -6.13 4.78 4.42
CA ALA A 146 -6.84 4.13 5.51
C ALA A 146 -6.09 2.89 5.99
N VAL A 147 -5.57 2.92 7.22
CA VAL A 147 -4.77 1.83 7.79
C VAL A 147 -5.20 1.46 9.20
N PRO A 148 -5.08 0.18 9.60
CA PRO A 148 -5.43 -0.23 10.96
C PRO A 148 -4.51 0.38 12.02
N VAL A 149 -3.20 0.49 11.72
CA VAL A 149 -2.20 0.86 12.71
C VAL A 149 -0.98 1.52 12.04
N ALA A 150 -0.43 2.53 12.71
CA ALA A 150 0.84 3.17 12.35
C ALA A 150 1.52 3.74 13.61
N PRO A 151 2.87 3.88 13.65
CA PRO A 151 3.53 4.65 14.71
C PRO A 151 3.07 6.13 14.66
N PRO A 152 3.02 6.85 15.80
CA PRO A 152 2.59 8.25 15.83
C PRO A 152 3.37 9.16 14.88
N ASP A 153 4.71 9.03 14.85
CA ASP A 153 5.57 9.85 13.99
C ASP A 153 5.32 9.57 12.49
N THR A 154 5.13 8.31 12.13
CA THR A 154 4.82 7.92 10.74
C THR A 154 3.44 8.40 10.34
N ALA A 155 2.46 8.31 11.22
CA ALA A 155 1.11 8.84 10.99
C ALA A 155 1.14 10.35 10.75
N ALA A 156 1.81 11.11 11.61
CA ALA A 156 1.98 12.57 11.48
C ALA A 156 2.72 12.96 10.18
N TRP A 157 3.66 12.12 9.72
CA TRP A 157 4.38 12.35 8.48
C TRP A 157 3.55 12.06 7.22
N LEU A 158 2.68 11.05 7.25
CA LEU A 158 1.86 10.66 6.11
C LEU A 158 0.60 11.53 5.94
N ASP A 159 0.02 12.02 7.04
CA ASP A 159 -1.22 12.81 7.03
C ASP A 159 -1.20 13.97 6.02
N PRO A 160 -0.18 14.85 5.97
CA PRO A 160 -0.16 15.96 5.01
C PRO A 160 0.05 15.53 3.55
N LEU A 161 0.32 14.26 3.26
CA LEU A 161 0.52 13.73 1.89
C LEU A 161 -0.78 13.31 1.20
N VAL A 162 -1.88 13.22 1.95
CA VAL A 162 -3.18 12.74 1.48
C VAL A 162 -4.28 13.77 1.72
N ASP A 163 -5.45 13.57 1.11
CA ASP A 163 -6.61 14.44 1.34
C ASP A 163 -7.38 14.05 2.60
N GLU A 164 -7.20 12.80 3.05
CA GLU A 164 -7.77 12.28 4.28
C GLU A 164 -6.91 11.12 4.78
N PHE A 165 -6.58 11.13 6.06
CA PHE A 165 -5.86 10.04 6.71
C PHE A 165 -6.72 9.41 7.81
N VAL A 166 -6.96 8.12 7.67
CA VAL A 166 -7.73 7.30 8.63
C VAL A 166 -6.81 6.25 9.21
N CYS A 167 -6.47 6.37 10.48
CA CYS A 167 -5.70 5.38 11.23
C CYS A 167 -6.47 5.01 12.49
N LEU A 168 -6.74 3.71 12.70
CA LEU A 168 -7.54 3.28 13.86
C LEU A 168 -6.77 3.35 15.17
N ALA A 169 -5.45 3.12 15.11
CA ALA A 169 -4.61 3.17 16.30
C ALA A 169 -3.20 3.66 15.96
N THR A 170 -2.65 4.48 16.86
CA THR A 170 -1.26 4.95 16.79
C THR A 170 -0.53 4.59 18.10
N PRO A 171 -0.25 3.29 18.32
CA PRO A 171 0.33 2.82 19.57
C PRO A 171 1.80 3.19 19.73
N GLU A 172 2.21 3.38 20.99
CA GLU A 172 3.60 3.57 21.39
C GLU A 172 3.87 2.74 22.65
N PRO A 173 4.90 1.86 22.69
CA PRO A 173 5.88 1.60 21.62
C PRO A 173 5.30 0.80 20.44
N PHE A 174 5.87 1.01 19.25
CA PHE A 174 5.54 0.29 18.03
C PHE A 174 6.75 -0.58 17.59
N TYR A 175 6.59 -1.89 17.55
CA TYR A 175 7.67 -2.80 17.15
C TYR A 175 7.46 -3.39 15.76
N ALA A 176 6.27 -3.90 15.49
CA ALA A 176 5.89 -4.47 14.19
C ALA A 176 4.38 -4.46 14.02
N VAL A 177 3.92 -4.36 12.76
CA VAL A 177 2.49 -4.37 12.39
C VAL A 177 1.79 -5.61 12.94
N GLY A 178 2.40 -6.80 12.79
CA GLY A 178 1.81 -8.07 13.23
C GLY A 178 1.48 -8.16 14.72
N ASN A 179 2.11 -7.34 15.58
CA ASN A 179 1.83 -7.33 17.02
C ASN A 179 0.43 -6.81 17.39
N PHE A 180 -0.26 -6.19 16.43
CA PHE A 180 -1.59 -5.60 16.61
C PHE A 180 -2.71 -6.44 16.00
N PHE A 181 -2.38 -7.67 15.56
CA PHE A 181 -3.34 -8.62 15.02
C PHE A 181 -3.37 -9.89 15.87
N GLU A 182 -4.57 -10.44 16.05
CA GLU A 182 -4.75 -11.72 16.77
C GLU A 182 -4.14 -12.88 15.96
N GLU A 183 -4.26 -12.83 14.63
CA GLU A 183 -3.68 -13.77 13.69
C GLU A 183 -2.95 -13.00 12.59
N TRP A 184 -1.71 -13.40 12.27
CA TRP A 184 -0.86 -12.75 11.28
C TRP A 184 -0.27 -13.78 10.29
N PRO A 185 -1.13 -14.45 9.49
CA PRO A 185 -0.65 -15.39 8.49
C PRO A 185 0.04 -14.63 7.33
N GLN A 186 1.03 -15.27 6.71
CA GLN A 186 1.57 -14.74 5.46
C GLN A 186 0.58 -14.94 4.33
N VAL A 187 0.21 -13.85 3.67
CA VAL A 187 -0.69 -13.88 2.51
C VAL A 187 0.06 -14.39 1.28
N THR A 188 -0.46 -15.43 0.66
CA THR A 188 0.10 -16.05 -0.55
C THR A 188 -0.39 -15.34 -1.83
N ASP A 189 0.32 -15.55 -2.95
CA ASP A 189 -0.08 -15.01 -4.25
C ASP A 189 -1.41 -15.57 -4.75
N ASP A 190 -1.70 -16.85 -4.43
CA ASP A 190 -2.98 -17.47 -4.76
C ASP A 190 -4.14 -16.88 -3.97
N GLU A 191 -3.93 -16.55 -2.70
CA GLU A 191 -4.91 -15.83 -1.89
C GLU A 191 -5.17 -14.42 -2.43
N VAL A 192 -4.12 -13.66 -2.80
CA VAL A 192 -4.29 -12.36 -3.46
C VAL A 192 -5.13 -12.48 -4.73
N ARG A 193 -4.81 -13.47 -5.58
CA ARG A 193 -5.57 -13.73 -6.81
C ARG A 193 -7.05 -14.03 -6.52
N ALA A 194 -7.32 -14.88 -5.56
CA ALA A 194 -8.68 -15.27 -5.17
C ALA A 194 -9.48 -14.07 -4.64
N LEU A 195 -8.85 -13.20 -3.82
CA LEU A 195 -9.48 -11.99 -3.28
C LEU A 195 -9.87 -11.00 -4.39
N LEU A 196 -9.01 -10.81 -5.40
CA LEU A 196 -9.28 -9.92 -6.53
C LEU A 196 -10.41 -10.45 -7.42
N LEU A 197 -10.41 -11.74 -7.74
CA LEU A 197 -11.45 -12.36 -8.56
C LEU A 197 -12.82 -12.25 -7.87
N ALA A 198 -12.89 -12.53 -6.57
CA ALA A 198 -14.11 -12.39 -5.79
C ALA A 198 -14.57 -10.94 -5.62
N GLY A 199 -13.67 -9.96 -5.75
CA GLY A 199 -13.98 -8.51 -5.63
C GLY A 199 -14.58 -7.88 -6.87
N ASN A 200 -14.40 -8.46 -8.03
CA ASN A 200 -14.88 -7.93 -9.32
C ASN A 200 -16.20 -8.57 -9.79
N THR A 201 -16.89 -9.29 -8.92
CA THR A 201 -18.17 -9.98 -9.20
C THR A 201 -19.37 -9.23 -8.62
N LEU A 202 -19.24 -7.90 -8.41
CA LEU A 202 -20.35 -7.01 -8.01
C LEU A 202 -20.98 -6.32 -9.21
#